data_60d746ffbdefcf275c10ab12d2ee349e
#
_entry.id   60d746ffbdefcf275c10ab12d2ee349e
#
_cell.length_a   1.000
_cell.length_b   1.000
_cell.length_c   1.000
_cell.angle_alpha   90.00
_cell.angle_beta   90.00
_cell.angle_gamma   90.00
#
_symmetry.space_group_name_H-M   'P 1'
#
loop_
_entity.id
_entity.type
_entity.pdbx_description
1 polymer ?
#
loop_
_entity_poly.entity_id
_entity_poly.type
_entity_poly.pdbx_seq_one_letter_code
_entity_poly.pdbx_strand_id
1 'polypeptide(L)'
;MDAAILADVGVLSLLKKHAPGVKAHISTQASVSNYQAAAAWYELGASRVILARELSLDEIREIRAKAPPALELEAFVHGAMCVSYSGRCLLSNHMTGRDANRGACAQPCRYQYALVEEKRPGEYFPIGEDAGGAFILNSRDMCMIDHVPELMDAGLDSLKIEGRAKSAYYAAIVTAAYRHAIDAAQAGEPLDPVWRVSCATSLPGGTSWSWWAPACAPSPSGWRA
;
A
#
# COMPACT_ATOMS: atom_id res chain seq x y z
N MET A 1 -15.32 18.99 -5.54
CA MET A 1 -14.11 18.19 -5.20
C MET A 1 -13.88 18.40 -3.72
N ASP A 2 -13.87 17.33 -2.92
CA ASP A 2 -13.80 17.41 -1.46
C ASP A 2 -12.35 17.43 -0.97
N ALA A 3 -11.45 16.74 -1.69
CA ALA A 3 -10.03 16.71 -1.39
C ALA A 3 -9.18 16.45 -2.65
N ALA A 4 -7.91 16.86 -2.61
CA ALA A 4 -6.91 16.57 -3.63
C ALA A 4 -5.78 15.73 -3.01
N ILE A 5 -5.39 14.62 -3.68
CA ILE A 5 -4.24 13.81 -3.30
C ILE A 5 -3.02 14.32 -4.06
N LEU A 6 -1.97 14.68 -3.36
CA LEU A 6 -0.75 15.26 -3.91
C LEU A 6 0.51 14.77 -3.16
N ALA A 7 1.67 14.85 -3.80
CA ALA A 7 2.95 14.42 -3.22
C ALA A 7 4.02 15.52 -3.21
N ASP A 8 3.74 16.63 -3.89
CA ASP A 8 4.71 17.70 -4.12
C ASP A 8 4.34 18.96 -3.32
N VAL A 9 5.33 19.54 -2.63
CA VAL A 9 5.15 20.73 -1.78
C VAL A 9 4.74 21.96 -2.59
N GLY A 10 5.26 22.09 -3.81
CA GLY A 10 4.90 23.20 -4.71
C GLY A 10 3.44 23.11 -5.13
N VAL A 11 2.95 21.88 -5.41
CA VAL A 11 1.53 21.64 -5.72
C VAL A 11 0.65 21.94 -4.51
N LEU A 12 1.08 21.60 -3.28
CA LEU A 12 0.38 21.98 -2.06
C LEU A 12 0.27 23.49 -1.92
N SER A 13 1.36 24.20 -2.18
CA SER A 13 1.36 25.66 -2.14
C SER A 13 0.37 26.27 -3.15
N LEU A 14 0.34 25.74 -4.37
CA LEU A 14 -0.61 26.17 -5.40
C LEU A 14 -2.07 25.86 -5.01
N LEU A 15 -2.33 24.67 -4.46
CA LEU A 15 -3.66 24.29 -3.98
C LEU A 15 -4.16 25.27 -2.92
N LYS A 16 -3.33 25.56 -1.93
CA LYS A 16 -3.68 26.51 -0.86
C LYS A 16 -3.96 27.93 -1.38
N LYS A 17 -3.21 28.35 -2.40
CA LYS A 17 -3.36 29.68 -3.00
C LYS A 17 -4.62 29.81 -3.86
N HIS A 18 -4.93 28.79 -4.66
CA HIS A 18 -5.96 28.88 -5.70
C HIS A 18 -7.26 28.14 -5.36
N ALA A 19 -7.22 27.20 -4.42
CA ALA A 19 -8.38 26.43 -3.99
C ALA A 19 -8.34 26.13 -2.47
N PRO A 20 -8.34 27.17 -1.60
CA PRO A 20 -8.13 27.01 -0.16
C PRO A 20 -9.23 26.20 0.55
N GLY A 21 -10.39 26.04 -0.05
CA GLY A 21 -11.48 25.19 0.47
C GLY A 21 -11.34 23.69 0.17
N VAL A 22 -10.36 23.29 -0.66
CA VAL A 22 -10.13 21.88 -0.99
C VAL A 22 -9.12 21.29 0.00
N LYS A 23 -9.49 20.20 0.66
CA LYS A 23 -8.59 19.47 1.59
C LYS A 23 -7.39 18.89 0.85
N ALA A 24 -6.21 18.99 1.47
CA ALA A 24 -4.99 18.39 0.96
C ALA A 24 -4.74 17.03 1.62
N HIS A 25 -4.67 15.95 0.85
CA HIS A 25 -4.27 14.63 1.29
C HIS A 25 -2.90 14.29 0.69
N ILE A 26 -1.94 13.94 1.53
CA ILE A 26 -0.58 13.64 1.08
C ILE A 26 -0.48 12.20 0.61
N SER A 27 -0.06 12.03 -0.63
CA SER A 27 0.09 10.72 -1.26
C SER A 27 1.17 9.87 -0.58
N THR A 28 1.02 8.55 -0.62
CA THR A 28 2.09 7.60 -0.27
C THR A 28 3.37 7.84 -1.08
N GLN A 29 3.29 8.50 -2.24
CA GLN A 29 4.45 8.90 -3.04
C GLN A 29 5.36 9.93 -2.35
N ALA A 30 4.87 10.62 -1.31
CA ALA A 30 5.69 11.47 -0.45
C ALA A 30 6.54 10.66 0.55
N SER A 31 6.35 9.33 0.61
CA SER A 31 7.13 8.40 1.44
C SER A 31 7.13 8.78 2.92
N VAL A 32 5.94 9.09 3.48
CA VAL A 32 5.81 9.45 4.90
C VAL A 32 5.92 8.19 5.73
N SER A 33 7.04 8.03 6.44
CA SER A 33 7.41 6.83 7.19
C SER A 33 7.69 7.10 8.68
N ASN A 34 7.43 8.30 9.18
CA ASN A 34 7.63 8.65 10.58
C ASN A 34 6.74 9.82 11.00
N TYR A 35 6.60 10.02 12.31
CA TYR A 35 5.71 11.05 12.85
C TYR A 35 6.19 12.48 12.60
N GLN A 36 7.51 12.71 12.49
CA GLN A 36 8.04 14.05 12.17
C GLN A 36 7.62 14.48 10.77
N ALA A 37 7.73 13.57 9.78
CA ALA A 37 7.29 13.85 8.43
C ALA A 37 5.76 14.07 8.36
N ALA A 38 4.98 13.28 9.12
CA ALA A 38 3.54 13.45 9.22
C ALA A 38 3.17 14.81 9.82
N ALA A 39 3.83 15.21 10.93
CA ALA A 39 3.63 16.49 11.57
C ALA A 39 4.01 17.67 10.67
N ALA A 40 5.15 17.58 9.96
CA ALA A 40 5.57 18.63 9.01
C ALA A 40 4.54 18.85 7.88
N TRP A 41 3.98 17.77 7.33
CA TRP A 41 2.93 17.89 6.34
C TRP A 41 1.65 18.51 6.91
N TYR A 42 1.30 18.21 8.16
CA TYR A 42 0.18 18.83 8.86
C TYR A 42 0.40 20.34 9.03
N GLU A 43 1.58 20.75 9.49
CA GLU A 43 1.96 22.17 9.62
C GLU A 43 1.90 22.90 8.28
N LEU A 44 2.25 22.23 7.19
CA LEU A 44 2.09 22.74 5.83
C LEU A 44 0.62 22.80 5.38
N GLY A 45 -0.32 22.30 6.18
CA GLY A 45 -1.76 22.36 5.97
C GLY A 45 -2.39 21.16 5.29
N ALA A 46 -1.75 20.01 5.35
CA ALA A 46 -2.39 18.75 4.99
C ALA A 46 -3.41 18.33 6.06
N SER A 47 -4.54 17.79 5.62
CA SER A 47 -5.59 17.25 6.52
C SER A 47 -5.48 15.73 6.69
N ARG A 48 -4.83 15.03 5.75
CA ARG A 48 -4.61 13.57 5.77
C ARG A 48 -3.27 13.23 5.17
N VAL A 49 -2.65 12.16 5.70
CA VAL A 49 -1.44 11.57 5.15
C VAL A 49 -1.69 10.09 4.84
N ILE A 50 -1.39 9.69 3.60
CA ILE A 50 -1.36 8.29 3.20
C ILE A 50 0.04 7.78 3.48
N LEU A 51 0.17 6.94 4.50
CA LEU A 51 1.42 6.42 5.00
C LEU A 51 2.17 5.59 3.96
N ALA A 52 3.49 5.51 4.10
CA ALA A 52 4.33 4.61 3.33
C ALA A 52 3.92 3.14 3.62
N ARG A 53 4.05 2.27 2.61
CA ARG A 53 3.62 0.87 2.70
C ARG A 53 4.61 -0.03 3.45
N GLU A 54 5.77 0.50 3.72
CA GLU A 54 6.88 -0.17 4.39
C GLU A 54 6.74 -0.20 5.91
N LEU A 55 5.76 0.53 6.47
CA LEU A 55 5.55 0.66 7.91
C LEU A 55 4.91 -0.59 8.52
N SER A 56 5.38 -1.00 9.67
CA SER A 56 4.74 -1.98 10.55
C SER A 56 3.57 -1.37 11.34
N LEU A 57 2.70 -2.21 11.90
CA LEU A 57 1.61 -1.75 12.76
C LEU A 57 2.12 -0.95 13.98
N ASP A 58 3.25 -1.35 14.54
CA ASP A 58 3.83 -0.66 15.70
C ASP A 58 4.35 0.73 15.33
N GLU A 59 4.96 0.88 14.14
CA GLU A 59 5.37 2.18 13.62
C GLU A 59 4.16 3.07 13.32
N ILE A 60 3.05 2.51 12.83
CA ILE A 60 1.79 3.27 12.65
C ILE A 60 1.24 3.74 14.00
N ARG A 61 1.22 2.87 15.02
CA ARG A 61 0.83 3.25 16.38
C ARG A 61 1.72 4.36 16.94
N GLU A 62 3.03 4.28 16.70
CA GLU A 62 3.96 5.33 17.09
C GLU A 62 3.65 6.65 16.39
N ILE A 63 3.41 6.61 15.07
CA ILE A 63 3.03 7.80 14.29
C ILE A 63 1.72 8.37 14.84
N ARG A 64 0.70 7.55 15.08
CA ARG A 64 -0.58 8.00 15.64
C ARG A 64 -0.42 8.67 16.99
N ALA A 65 0.38 8.07 17.88
CA ALA A 65 0.60 8.58 19.23
C ALA A 65 1.34 9.93 19.27
N LYS A 66 2.18 10.22 18.27
CA LYS A 66 3.07 11.41 18.27
C LYS A 66 2.67 12.46 17.21
N ALA A 67 1.87 12.10 16.22
CA ALA A 67 1.36 13.05 15.22
C ALA A 67 0.23 13.92 15.79
N PRO A 68 -0.03 15.10 15.19
CA PRO A 68 -1.16 15.92 15.59
C PRO A 68 -2.48 15.15 15.58
N PRO A 69 -3.30 15.21 16.65
CA PRO A 69 -4.53 14.43 16.74
C PRO A 69 -5.55 14.73 15.62
N ALA A 70 -5.52 15.95 15.07
CA ALA A 70 -6.41 16.36 13.98
C ALA A 70 -5.94 15.91 12.60
N LEU A 71 -4.72 15.33 12.49
CA LEU A 71 -4.24 14.77 11.25
C LEU A 71 -4.83 13.38 11.05
N GLU A 72 -5.54 13.19 9.94
CA GLU A 72 -6.05 11.88 9.54
C GLU A 72 -4.91 11.02 8.95
N LEU A 73 -4.86 9.74 9.37
CA LEU A 73 -3.91 8.75 8.85
C LEU A 73 -4.63 7.73 7.97
N GLU A 74 -4.08 7.50 6.79
CA GLU A 74 -4.58 6.51 5.83
C GLU A 74 -3.47 5.51 5.50
N ALA A 75 -3.78 4.22 5.44
CA ALA A 75 -2.84 3.20 5.00
C ALA A 75 -3.44 2.29 3.93
N PHE A 76 -2.58 1.77 3.04
CA PHE A 76 -2.99 0.72 2.12
C PHE A 76 -3.20 -0.58 2.89
N VAL A 77 -4.30 -1.28 2.56
CA VAL A 77 -4.69 -2.53 3.22
C VAL A 77 -4.94 -3.67 2.23
N HIS A 78 -5.08 -3.35 0.94
CA HIS A 78 -5.38 -4.36 -0.07
C HIS A 78 -4.87 -3.99 -1.45
N GLY A 79 -4.49 -5.02 -2.22
CA GLY A 79 -4.13 -4.92 -3.63
C GLY A 79 -2.63 -4.85 -3.88
N ALA A 80 -2.29 -4.33 -5.04
CA ALA A 80 -0.93 -4.36 -5.54
C ALA A 80 0.07 -3.61 -4.66
N MET A 81 1.06 -4.33 -4.15
CA MET A 81 2.23 -3.74 -3.50
C MET A 81 3.26 -3.27 -4.54
N CYS A 82 3.93 -2.16 -4.26
CA CYS A 82 5.07 -1.72 -5.06
C CYS A 82 6.32 -2.51 -4.65
N VAL A 83 7.13 -2.96 -5.63
CA VAL A 83 8.42 -3.62 -5.39
C VAL A 83 9.47 -2.64 -4.85
N SER A 84 9.29 -1.35 -5.07
CA SER A 84 10.17 -0.28 -4.61
C SER A 84 9.57 0.50 -3.46
N TYR A 85 10.40 1.23 -2.75
CA TYR A 85 9.95 2.24 -1.81
C TYR A 85 8.89 3.17 -2.42
N SER A 86 7.94 3.57 -1.61
CA SER A 86 6.85 4.45 -2.01
C SER A 86 7.40 5.75 -2.64
N GLY A 87 6.97 6.05 -3.87
CA GLY A 87 7.39 7.23 -4.61
C GLY A 87 8.81 7.18 -5.22
N ARG A 88 9.48 6.02 -5.28
CA ARG A 88 10.88 5.89 -5.76
C ARG A 88 11.07 4.95 -6.94
N CYS A 89 10.00 4.39 -7.48
CA CYS A 89 10.09 3.43 -8.58
C CYS A 89 10.29 4.12 -9.94
N LEU A 90 11.32 3.70 -10.67
CA LEU A 90 11.61 4.14 -12.03
C LEU A 90 11.29 3.06 -13.09
N LEU A 91 10.98 1.83 -12.65
CA LEU A 91 10.85 0.68 -13.55
C LEU A 91 9.76 0.88 -14.60
N SER A 92 8.59 1.40 -14.22
CA SER A 92 7.49 1.62 -15.14
C SER A 92 7.85 2.66 -16.22
N ASN A 93 8.51 3.75 -15.83
CA ASN A 93 8.96 4.76 -16.77
C ASN A 93 10.02 4.18 -17.74
N HIS A 94 11.01 3.47 -17.21
CA HIS A 94 12.07 2.86 -18.01
C HIS A 94 11.54 1.87 -19.03
N MET A 95 10.60 0.99 -18.64
CA MET A 95 10.12 -0.09 -19.50
C MET A 95 8.97 0.32 -20.44
N THR A 96 8.17 1.32 -20.07
CA THR A 96 6.92 1.62 -20.76
C THR A 96 6.71 3.11 -21.07
N GLY A 97 7.62 3.99 -20.66
CA GLY A 97 7.45 5.43 -20.73
C GLY A 97 6.41 6.01 -19.79
N ARG A 98 5.74 5.17 -18.96
CA ARG A 98 4.70 5.60 -18.02
C ARG A 98 5.28 5.83 -16.63
N ASP A 99 5.19 7.06 -16.15
CA ASP A 99 5.77 7.45 -14.87
C ASP A 99 4.90 6.98 -13.68
N ALA A 100 5.43 6.01 -12.92
CA ALA A 100 4.79 5.50 -11.72
C ALA A 100 4.63 6.57 -10.64
N ASN A 101 5.60 7.48 -10.53
CA ASN A 101 5.62 8.54 -9.52
C ASN A 101 4.62 9.66 -9.81
N ARG A 102 4.12 9.70 -11.06
CA ARG A 102 3.00 10.57 -11.48
C ARG A 102 1.65 9.83 -11.53
N GLY A 103 1.58 8.66 -10.92
CA GLY A 103 0.36 7.87 -10.86
C GLY A 103 0.04 7.09 -12.13
N ALA A 104 0.94 6.97 -13.12
CA ALA A 104 0.71 6.29 -14.39
C ALA A 104 1.36 4.89 -14.46
N CYS A 105 1.62 4.24 -13.31
CA CYS A 105 2.29 2.96 -13.25
C CYS A 105 1.63 1.88 -14.13
N ALA A 106 2.42 1.24 -14.99
CA ALA A 106 2.01 0.11 -15.82
C ALA A 106 2.16 -1.25 -15.10
N GLN A 107 2.70 -1.24 -13.89
CA GLN A 107 2.95 -2.44 -13.06
C GLN A 107 3.88 -3.48 -13.73
N PRO A 108 5.00 -3.09 -14.37
CA PRO A 108 5.88 -4.04 -15.04
C PRO A 108 6.50 -5.05 -14.05
N CYS A 109 6.64 -4.70 -12.79
CA CYS A 109 7.12 -5.62 -11.74
C CYS A 109 6.22 -6.86 -11.54
N ARG A 110 5.05 -6.90 -12.18
CA ARG A 110 4.10 -8.03 -12.14
C ARG A 110 4.05 -8.83 -13.43
N TYR A 111 4.85 -8.46 -14.44
CA TYR A 111 4.99 -9.24 -15.64
C TYR A 111 5.83 -10.49 -15.35
N GLN A 112 5.61 -11.52 -16.12
CA GLN A 112 6.49 -12.70 -16.10
C GLN A 112 7.76 -12.38 -16.87
N TYR A 113 8.91 -12.67 -16.27
CA TYR A 113 10.22 -12.47 -16.85
C TYR A 113 11.00 -13.75 -16.88
N ALA A 114 11.96 -13.83 -17.82
CA ALA A 114 12.98 -14.82 -17.84
C ALA A 114 14.33 -14.16 -18.14
N LEU A 115 15.41 -14.66 -17.58
CA LEU A 115 16.76 -14.29 -17.97
C LEU A 115 17.11 -15.02 -19.26
N VAL A 116 17.79 -14.32 -20.14
CA VAL A 116 18.39 -14.88 -21.35
C VAL A 116 19.87 -14.57 -21.33
N GLU A 117 20.70 -15.60 -21.47
CA GLU A 117 22.14 -15.40 -21.62
C GLU A 117 22.44 -15.08 -23.09
N GLU A 118 23.22 -14.02 -23.36
CA GLU A 118 23.54 -13.57 -24.70
C GLU A 118 24.16 -14.66 -25.59
N LYS A 119 24.97 -15.53 -25.01
CA LYS A 119 25.65 -16.64 -25.71
C LYS A 119 24.78 -17.89 -25.88
N ARG A 120 23.57 -17.91 -25.30
CA ARG A 120 22.60 -19.01 -25.39
C ARG A 120 21.22 -18.48 -25.80
N PRO A 121 21.08 -17.89 -27.00
CA PRO A 121 19.82 -17.34 -27.45
C PRO A 121 18.77 -18.46 -27.58
N GLY A 122 17.56 -18.21 -27.06
CA GLY A 122 16.46 -19.17 -27.08
C GLY A 122 16.34 -20.03 -25.83
N GLU A 123 17.31 -19.98 -24.90
CA GLU A 123 17.17 -20.58 -23.59
C GLU A 123 16.66 -19.53 -22.59
N TYR A 124 15.54 -19.85 -21.93
CA TYR A 124 14.88 -18.95 -20.99
C TYR A 124 15.03 -19.50 -19.57
N PHE A 125 15.65 -18.73 -18.70
CA PHE A 125 15.79 -19.04 -17.28
C PHE A 125 14.71 -18.29 -16.50
N PRO A 126 13.63 -18.96 -16.07
CA PRO A 126 12.54 -18.29 -15.38
C PRO A 126 13.04 -17.66 -14.08
N ILE A 127 12.54 -16.47 -13.78
CA ILE A 127 12.77 -15.76 -12.54
C ILE A 127 11.55 -15.98 -11.66
N GLY A 128 11.74 -16.56 -10.50
CA GLY A 128 10.66 -16.84 -9.57
C GLY A 128 11.10 -16.72 -8.12
N GLU A 129 10.24 -16.87 -7.15
CA GLU A 129 10.52 -16.82 -5.73
C GLU A 129 10.19 -18.15 -5.05
N ASP A 130 11.08 -18.62 -4.20
CA ASP A 130 10.85 -19.75 -3.29
C ASP A 130 11.30 -19.42 -1.86
N ALA A 131 11.14 -20.38 -0.93
CA ALA A 131 11.47 -20.18 0.48
C ALA A 131 12.96 -19.91 0.78
N GLY A 132 13.83 -19.99 -0.22
CA GLY A 132 15.29 -19.86 -0.07
C GLY A 132 15.86 -18.52 -0.54
N GLY A 133 15.05 -17.65 -1.14
CA GLY A 133 15.49 -16.28 -1.55
C GLY A 133 15.18 -15.86 -2.97
N ALA A 134 15.52 -14.74 -3.17
CA ALA A 134 15.69 -13.67 -4.13
C ALA A 134 15.05 -13.81 -5.51
N PHE A 135 14.08 -12.95 -5.74
CA PHE A 135 13.43 -12.85 -7.00
C PHE A 135 13.15 -11.43 -7.38
N ILE A 136 13.48 -11.14 -8.56
CA ILE A 136 13.37 -9.85 -9.13
C ILE A 136 11.94 -9.70 -9.63
N LEU A 137 11.08 -8.90 -9.03
CA LEU A 137 9.91 -8.29 -9.65
C LEU A 137 8.52 -8.93 -9.42
N ASN A 138 8.30 -9.81 -8.48
CA ASN A 138 6.93 -10.29 -8.24
C ASN A 138 6.48 -10.07 -6.79
N SER A 139 6.17 -8.82 -6.41
CA SER A 139 5.53 -8.61 -5.13
C SER A 139 4.08 -9.10 -5.18
N ARG A 140 3.69 -9.91 -4.21
CA ARG A 140 2.32 -10.39 -4.06
C ARG A 140 1.38 -9.26 -3.69
N ASP A 141 0.09 -9.41 -3.98
CA ASP A 141 -0.90 -8.45 -3.54
C ASP A 141 -1.07 -8.54 -2.01
N MET A 142 -1.19 -7.39 -1.37
CA MET A 142 -1.47 -7.28 0.06
C MET A 142 -2.92 -7.64 0.34
N CYS A 143 -3.20 -8.31 1.46
CA CYS A 143 -4.53 -8.51 1.99
C CYS A 143 -4.48 -8.47 3.53
N MET A 144 -5.06 -7.43 4.10
CA MET A 144 -5.08 -7.17 5.55
C MET A 144 -6.47 -7.38 6.16
N ILE A 145 -7.35 -8.13 5.51
CA ILE A 145 -8.75 -8.27 5.94
C ILE A 145 -8.88 -8.90 7.33
N ASP A 146 -7.97 -9.82 7.67
CA ASP A 146 -7.93 -10.47 8.98
C ASP A 146 -7.38 -9.57 10.10
N HIS A 147 -6.76 -8.44 9.73
CA HIS A 147 -6.13 -7.49 10.63
C HIS A 147 -6.89 -6.17 10.75
N VAL A 148 -8.16 -6.14 10.30
CA VAL A 148 -8.97 -4.91 10.38
C VAL A 148 -9.11 -4.41 11.82
N PRO A 149 -9.33 -5.25 12.85
CA PRO A 149 -9.36 -4.79 14.23
C PRO A 149 -8.06 -4.10 14.66
N GLU A 150 -6.90 -4.70 14.37
CA GLU A 150 -5.59 -4.16 14.72
C GLU A 150 -5.28 -2.85 13.96
N LEU A 151 -5.75 -2.71 12.71
CA LEU A 151 -5.62 -1.48 11.94
C LEU A 151 -6.46 -0.34 12.53
N MET A 152 -7.66 -0.65 13.02
CA MET A 152 -8.51 0.31 13.71
C MET A 152 -7.90 0.71 15.06
N ASP A 153 -7.40 -0.25 15.84
CA ASP A 153 -6.71 -0.01 17.12
C ASP A 153 -5.41 0.78 16.95
N ALA A 154 -4.75 0.65 15.79
CA ALA A 154 -3.59 1.46 15.44
C ALA A 154 -3.94 2.94 15.16
N GLY A 155 -5.24 3.29 15.12
CA GLY A 155 -5.73 4.64 14.97
C GLY A 155 -5.72 5.15 13.54
N LEU A 156 -5.90 4.26 12.56
CA LEU A 156 -6.11 4.64 11.17
C LEU A 156 -7.53 5.19 10.96
N ASP A 157 -7.62 6.33 10.30
CA ASP A 157 -8.90 6.97 9.95
C ASP A 157 -9.44 6.48 8.60
N SER A 158 -8.58 5.92 7.76
CA SER A 158 -8.94 5.49 6.41
C SER A 158 -8.14 4.27 5.95
N LEU A 159 -8.83 3.29 5.38
CA LEU A 159 -8.27 2.09 4.79
C LEU A 159 -8.32 2.19 3.26
N LYS A 160 -7.15 2.09 2.61
CA LYS A 160 -7.04 2.28 1.16
C LYS A 160 -6.87 0.97 0.41
N ILE A 161 -7.70 0.78 -0.61
CA ILE A 161 -7.64 -0.37 -1.52
C ILE A 161 -7.00 0.08 -2.84
N GLU A 162 -5.96 -0.64 -3.29
CA GLU A 162 -5.38 -0.44 -4.62
C GLU A 162 -6.10 -1.30 -5.63
N GLY A 163 -6.70 -0.68 -6.62
CA GLY A 163 -7.50 -1.37 -7.64
C GLY A 163 -7.47 -0.71 -9.01
N ARG A 164 -6.53 0.23 -9.28
CA ARG A 164 -6.50 0.97 -10.56
C ARG A 164 -6.46 0.08 -11.80
N ALA A 165 -5.66 -0.97 -11.76
CA ALA A 165 -5.49 -1.91 -12.88
C ALA A 165 -6.43 -3.12 -12.78
N LYS A 166 -7.38 -3.10 -11.86
CA LYS A 166 -8.32 -4.19 -11.61
C LYS A 166 -9.70 -3.87 -12.21
N SER A 167 -10.57 -4.89 -12.27
CA SER A 167 -11.93 -4.74 -12.77
C SER A 167 -12.85 -4.00 -11.78
N ALA A 168 -13.97 -3.47 -12.27
CA ALA A 168 -15.01 -2.91 -11.40
C ALA A 168 -15.58 -3.96 -10.41
N TYR A 169 -15.68 -5.23 -10.85
CA TYR A 169 -16.07 -6.32 -9.98
C TYR A 169 -15.12 -6.52 -8.80
N TYR A 170 -13.81 -6.48 -9.06
CA TYR A 170 -12.81 -6.54 -7.99
C TYR A 170 -13.00 -5.39 -7.00
N ALA A 171 -13.13 -4.16 -7.47
CA ALA A 171 -13.32 -3.01 -6.61
C ALA A 171 -14.58 -3.15 -5.74
N ALA A 172 -15.68 -3.64 -6.33
CA ALA A 172 -16.94 -3.84 -5.61
C ALA A 172 -16.81 -4.91 -4.52
N ILE A 173 -16.28 -6.10 -4.86
CA ILE A 173 -16.23 -7.22 -3.91
C ILE A 173 -15.26 -6.96 -2.76
N VAL A 174 -14.08 -6.39 -3.05
CA VAL A 174 -13.09 -6.07 -2.03
C VAL A 174 -13.59 -4.96 -1.12
N THR A 175 -14.20 -3.91 -1.66
CA THR A 175 -14.77 -2.83 -0.84
C THR A 175 -15.88 -3.35 0.06
N ALA A 176 -16.78 -4.21 -0.46
CA ALA A 176 -17.83 -4.84 0.35
C ALA A 176 -17.22 -5.68 1.48
N ALA A 177 -16.20 -6.51 1.17
CA ALA A 177 -15.56 -7.36 2.18
C ALA A 177 -14.92 -6.52 3.31
N TYR A 178 -14.19 -5.45 2.98
CA TYR A 178 -13.63 -4.57 4.00
C TYR A 178 -14.70 -3.80 4.78
N ARG A 179 -15.82 -3.43 4.14
CA ARG A 179 -16.94 -2.80 4.85
C ARG A 179 -17.53 -3.76 5.90
N HIS A 180 -17.78 -5.00 5.52
CA HIS A 180 -18.26 -6.02 6.46
C HIS A 180 -17.23 -6.31 7.57
N ALA A 181 -15.96 -6.34 7.25
CA ALA A 181 -14.91 -6.54 8.26
C ALA A 181 -14.85 -5.38 9.28
N ILE A 182 -15.01 -4.13 8.83
CA ILE A 182 -15.08 -2.97 9.73
C ILE A 182 -16.34 -3.03 10.61
N ASP A 183 -17.49 -3.34 10.02
CA ASP A 183 -18.76 -3.41 10.76
C ASP A 183 -18.72 -4.53 11.82
N ALA A 184 -18.19 -5.71 11.48
CA ALA A 184 -17.99 -6.80 12.42
C ALA A 184 -17.03 -6.42 13.55
N ALA A 185 -15.89 -5.81 13.23
CA ALA A 185 -14.93 -5.34 14.22
C ALA A 185 -15.53 -4.30 15.18
N GLN A 186 -16.34 -3.36 14.66
CA GLN A 186 -17.04 -2.37 15.49
C GLN A 186 -18.10 -3.00 16.40
N ALA A 187 -18.74 -4.09 15.94
CA ALA A 187 -19.71 -4.85 16.74
C ALA A 187 -19.05 -5.81 17.74
N GLY A 188 -17.73 -6.02 17.67
CA GLY A 188 -17.03 -7.04 18.43
C GLY A 188 -17.34 -8.47 17.98
N GLU A 189 -17.78 -8.64 16.72
CA GLU A 189 -18.17 -9.90 16.13
C GLU A 189 -17.07 -10.44 15.20
N PRO A 190 -16.95 -11.76 15.00
CA PRO A 190 -16.05 -12.34 14.03
C PRO A 190 -16.49 -12.02 12.61
N LEU A 191 -15.51 -11.81 11.71
CA LEU A 191 -15.80 -11.66 10.28
C LEU A 191 -16.35 -12.98 9.71
N ASP A 192 -17.46 -12.89 8.98
CA ASP A 192 -18.02 -14.02 8.24
C ASP A 192 -16.98 -14.58 7.24
N PRO A 193 -16.68 -15.89 7.30
CA PRO A 193 -15.70 -16.54 6.42
C PRO A 193 -15.94 -16.32 4.92
N VAL A 194 -17.17 -16.10 4.49
CA VAL A 194 -17.52 -15.82 3.08
C VAL A 194 -16.79 -14.57 2.59
N TRP A 195 -16.73 -13.52 3.39
CA TRP A 195 -16.05 -12.28 3.02
C TRP A 195 -14.52 -12.42 2.99
N ARG A 196 -13.97 -13.24 3.90
CA ARG A 196 -12.54 -13.58 3.89
C ARG A 196 -12.15 -14.30 2.60
N VAL A 197 -12.90 -15.33 2.21
CA VAL A 197 -12.66 -16.09 0.97
C VAL A 197 -12.84 -15.20 -0.25
N SER A 198 -13.91 -14.41 -0.31
CA SER A 198 -14.17 -13.49 -1.42
C SER A 198 -13.05 -12.48 -1.62
N CYS A 199 -12.48 -11.98 -0.53
CA CYS A 199 -11.35 -11.06 -0.56
C CYS A 199 -10.06 -11.76 -1.07
N ALA A 200 -9.75 -12.94 -0.56
CA ALA A 200 -8.57 -13.71 -0.93
C ALA A 200 -8.61 -14.20 -2.38
N THR A 201 -9.76 -14.67 -2.86
CA THR A 201 -9.93 -15.17 -4.23
C THR A 201 -9.93 -14.07 -5.29
N SER A 202 -10.12 -12.82 -4.88
CA SER A 202 -9.97 -11.66 -5.78
C SER A 202 -8.52 -11.40 -6.20
N LEU A 203 -7.55 -12.03 -5.52
CA LEU A 203 -6.12 -11.85 -5.76
C LEU A 203 -5.59 -12.84 -6.81
N PRO A 204 -4.75 -12.40 -7.77
CA PRO A 204 -4.08 -13.32 -8.68
C PRO A 204 -3.16 -14.29 -7.91
N GLY A 205 -3.38 -15.61 -8.06
CA GLY A 205 -2.51 -16.62 -7.48
C GLY A 205 -2.93 -17.18 -6.11
N GLY A 206 -4.07 -16.79 -5.54
CA GLY A 206 -4.76 -17.52 -4.46
C GLY A 206 -4.05 -17.62 -3.10
N THR A 207 -3.01 -16.84 -2.82
CA THR A 207 -2.35 -16.85 -1.50
C THR A 207 -2.19 -15.44 -0.95
N SER A 208 -2.90 -15.17 0.13
CA SER A 208 -2.71 -13.96 0.95
C SER A 208 -1.37 -14.07 1.68
N TRP A 209 -0.49 -13.09 1.50
CA TRP A 209 0.66 -12.88 2.38
C TRP A 209 0.53 -11.50 2.98
N SER A 210 0.41 -11.44 4.29
CA SER A 210 0.59 -10.21 5.02
C SER A 210 2.10 -9.97 5.16
N TRP A 211 2.63 -8.97 4.50
CA TRP A 211 3.99 -8.48 4.74
C TRP A 211 4.17 -7.95 6.18
N TRP A 212 3.08 -7.80 6.89
CA TRP A 212 2.98 -7.27 8.24
C TRP A 212 3.01 -8.34 9.34
N ALA A 213 3.13 -9.63 8.97
CA ALA A 213 3.11 -10.75 9.90
C ALA A 213 4.46 -11.20 10.50
N PRO A 214 5.57 -10.45 10.55
CA PRO A 214 6.73 -10.86 11.32
C PRO A 214 6.66 -10.52 12.81
N ALA A 215 5.67 -9.77 13.28
CA ALA A 215 5.59 -9.43 14.70
C ALA A 215 4.91 -10.51 15.56
N CYS A 216 4.28 -11.52 14.99
CA CYS A 216 3.59 -12.61 15.69
C CYS A 216 4.11 -14.03 15.39
N ALA A 217 5.12 -14.19 14.53
CA ALA A 217 5.81 -15.47 14.35
C ALA A 217 7.22 -15.36 14.95
N PRO A 218 7.72 -16.40 15.65
CA PRO A 218 9.10 -16.41 16.11
C PRO A 218 10.00 -16.35 14.87
N SER A 219 10.88 -15.35 14.80
CA SER A 219 11.79 -15.10 13.71
C SER A 219 12.57 -16.35 13.35
N PRO A 220 12.59 -16.79 12.08
CA PRO A 220 13.73 -17.53 11.61
C PRO A 220 14.91 -16.55 11.60
N SER A 221 15.90 -16.81 12.44
CA SER A 221 17.17 -16.11 12.53
C SER A 221 17.74 -15.82 11.13
N GLY A 222 17.94 -14.54 10.76
CA GLY A 222 18.79 -14.24 9.65
C GLY A 222 18.50 -13.02 8.79
N TRP A 223 18.08 -11.88 9.37
CA TRP A 223 18.33 -10.59 8.69
C TRP A 223 18.94 -9.63 9.71
N ARG A 224 20.22 -9.49 9.63
CA ARG A 224 20.94 -8.37 10.23
C ARG A 224 21.29 -7.39 9.13
N ALA A 225 21.06 -6.14 9.46
CA ALA A 225 21.39 -4.88 8.80
C ALA A 225 22.23 -4.92 7.53
#